data_5942fdb1a5b4ebce3697e0a2f946cd34
#
_entry.id   5942fdb1a5b4ebce3697e0a2f946cd34
#
_cell.length_a   1.000
_cell.length_b   1.000
_cell.length_c   1.000
_cell.angle_alpha   90.00
_cell.angle_beta   90.00
_cell.angle_gamma   90.00
#
_symmetry.space_group_name_H-M   'P 1'
#
loop_
_entity.id
_entity.type
_entity.pdbx_description
1 polymer ?
#
loop_
_entity_poly.entity_id
_entity_poly.type
_entity_poly.pdbx_seq_one_letter_code
_entity_poly.pdbx_strand_id
1 'polypeptide(L)'
;VYFYWGCSNETPVWGVELDPITMKPLGERIPLISGNPFERGYERMGVDNSIFPNSQEAVEQQYQGFLKMQHMTEDMLPKEMIPLVKGMFTEKPFIEGPWMDKYNGKYYLQYACPGAEYNVYADGVYVSGSPLGPFTLAENNPYSYHAGGFMPGAGHGSTMWDLSGNLWHTSTMRISVNHQFERRVGIWRAGFDADGELFCNQRYGDWPVAVSEKKTDAWENPQWYLLSYKKSVEASSYEKGKEPALAVDEDATTWWQSGTKDGWLKLDLQKEYDVRAIQI
;
A
#
# COMPACT_ATOMS: atom_id res chain seq x y z
N VAL A 1 -13.89 18.08 16.29
CA VAL A 1 -13.26 17.60 15.05
C VAL A 1 -11.82 17.27 15.35
N TYR A 2 -11.27 16.20 14.70
CA TYR A 2 -9.88 15.81 14.92
C TYR A 2 -9.15 15.84 13.58
N PHE A 3 -7.88 16.24 13.62
CA PHE A 3 -7.00 16.30 12.48
C PHE A 3 -5.78 15.41 12.72
N TYR A 4 -5.49 14.54 11.74
CA TYR A 4 -4.39 13.59 11.78
C TYR A 4 -3.46 13.82 10.60
N TRP A 5 -2.15 13.76 10.83
CA TRP A 5 -1.15 13.91 9.76
C TRP A 5 0.17 13.23 10.13
N GLY A 6 0.97 12.96 9.14
CA GLY A 6 2.32 12.42 9.25
C GLY A 6 2.74 11.80 7.94
N CYS A 7 3.98 12.04 7.58
CA CYS A 7 4.68 11.38 6.48
C CYS A 7 6.18 11.52 6.79
N SER A 8 6.74 10.55 7.52
CA SER A 8 8.13 10.63 7.94
C SER A 8 8.67 9.27 8.31
N ASN A 9 9.97 9.08 8.09
CA ASN A 9 10.75 7.98 8.62
C ASN A 9 11.36 8.28 10.01
N GLU A 10 11.21 9.52 10.51
CA GLU A 10 11.81 9.98 11.77
C GLU A 10 10.76 10.48 12.79
N THR A 11 9.69 11.10 12.34
CA THR A 11 8.68 11.68 13.23
C THR A 11 7.41 10.83 13.25
N PRO A 12 6.64 10.86 14.36
CA PRO A 12 5.40 10.09 14.47
C PRO A 12 4.29 10.64 13.58
N VAL A 13 3.22 9.88 13.46
CA VAL A 13 1.90 10.39 13.10
C VAL A 13 1.36 11.21 14.27
N TRP A 14 0.84 12.37 13.96
CA TRP A 14 0.35 13.36 14.91
C TRP A 14 -1.18 13.44 14.87
N GLY A 15 -1.76 13.87 15.97
CA GLY A 15 -3.17 14.24 16.06
C GLY A 15 -3.39 15.49 16.89
N VAL A 16 -4.47 16.21 16.60
CA VAL A 16 -4.91 17.36 17.38
C VAL A 16 -6.43 17.49 17.30
N GLU A 17 -7.04 17.97 18.37
CA GLU A 17 -8.44 18.38 18.36
C GLU A 17 -8.56 19.79 17.78
N LEU A 18 -9.56 19.99 16.93
CA LEU A 18 -9.88 21.28 16.33
C LEU A 18 -11.25 21.77 16.81
N ASP A 19 -11.38 23.05 16.99
CA ASP A 19 -12.66 23.71 17.13
C ASP A 19 -13.53 23.47 15.88
N PRO A 20 -14.75 22.95 15.99
CA PRO A 20 -15.56 22.55 14.84
C PRO A 20 -16.06 23.70 13.97
N ILE A 21 -15.98 24.95 14.45
CA ILE A 21 -16.44 26.13 13.73
C ILE A 21 -15.26 26.85 13.09
N THR A 22 -14.20 27.10 13.85
CA THR A 22 -13.05 27.87 13.40
C THR A 22 -11.94 27.03 12.78
N MET A 23 -11.99 25.70 12.97
CA MET A 23 -10.97 24.74 12.56
C MET A 23 -9.58 25.03 13.15
N LYS A 24 -9.51 25.79 14.22
CA LYS A 24 -8.25 26.07 14.94
C LYS A 24 -7.96 24.98 15.98
N PRO A 25 -6.70 24.66 16.23
CA PRO A 25 -6.31 23.72 17.28
C PRO A 25 -6.82 24.18 18.66
N LEU A 26 -7.38 23.24 19.42
CA LEU A 26 -7.81 23.44 20.81
C LEU A 26 -6.73 23.08 21.83
N GLY A 27 -5.58 22.61 21.39
CA GLY A 27 -4.45 22.24 22.24
C GLY A 27 -3.20 21.94 21.44
N GLU A 28 -2.22 21.36 22.11
CA GLU A 28 -0.97 20.93 21.48
C GLU A 28 -1.19 19.64 20.66
N ARG A 29 -0.37 19.46 19.61
CA ARG A 29 -0.34 18.21 18.85
C ARG A 29 0.18 17.07 19.71
N ILE A 30 -0.41 15.92 19.55
CA ILE A 30 -0.08 14.69 20.30
C ILE A 30 0.59 13.69 19.35
N PRO A 31 1.73 13.09 19.71
CA PRO A 31 2.31 11.98 18.96
C PRO A 31 1.45 10.72 19.18
N LEU A 32 0.98 10.11 18.09
CA LEU A 32 0.05 8.98 18.17
C LEU A 32 0.73 7.63 17.98
N ILE A 33 1.41 7.45 16.85
CA ILE A 33 2.09 6.19 16.48
C ILE A 33 3.41 6.47 15.77
N SER A 34 4.33 5.54 15.88
CA SER A 34 5.63 5.56 15.17
C SER A 34 5.93 4.18 14.58
N GLY A 35 6.75 4.15 13.53
CA GLY A 35 7.24 2.91 12.94
C GLY A 35 8.14 2.12 13.90
N ASN A 36 8.08 0.79 13.81
CA ASN A 36 9.01 -0.11 14.48
C ASN A 36 9.32 -1.34 13.60
N PRO A 37 10.16 -1.21 12.57
CA PRO A 37 10.47 -2.29 11.63
C PRO A 37 11.26 -3.45 12.27
N PHE A 38 11.75 -3.29 13.49
CA PHE A 38 12.40 -4.39 14.22
C PHE A 38 11.38 -5.39 14.75
N GLU A 39 10.23 -4.92 15.23
CA GLU A 39 9.14 -5.75 15.74
C GLU A 39 8.08 -6.05 14.66
N ARG A 40 7.83 -5.11 13.75
CA ARG A 40 6.84 -5.22 12.69
C ARG A 40 7.51 -5.40 11.33
N GLY A 41 7.70 -6.65 10.93
CA GLY A 41 8.41 -7.01 9.70
C GLY A 41 7.80 -6.39 8.43
N TYR A 42 6.48 -6.23 8.37
CA TYR A 42 5.78 -5.63 7.23
C TYR A 42 6.08 -4.13 7.06
N GLU A 43 6.63 -3.47 8.05
CA GLU A 43 7.10 -2.08 7.93
C GLU A 43 8.48 -1.96 7.27
N ARG A 44 9.22 -3.05 7.08
CA ARG A 44 10.54 -3.00 6.46
C ARG A 44 10.46 -2.72 4.97
N MET A 45 11.41 -1.96 4.46
CA MET A 45 11.57 -1.70 3.04
C MET A 45 12.07 -2.93 2.27
N GLY A 46 12.19 -2.79 0.96
CA GLY A 46 12.53 -3.85 0.03
C GLY A 46 11.30 -4.52 -0.57
N VAL A 47 11.50 -5.24 -1.66
CA VAL A 47 10.40 -5.96 -2.34
C VAL A 47 9.88 -7.18 -1.57
N ASP A 48 10.55 -7.54 -0.48
CA ASP A 48 10.30 -8.70 0.39
C ASP A 48 10.35 -8.35 1.89
N ASN A 49 10.30 -7.06 2.24
CA ASN A 49 10.44 -6.56 3.62
C ASN A 49 11.77 -6.98 4.31
N SER A 50 12.84 -7.20 3.56
CA SER A 50 14.12 -7.69 4.11
C SER A 50 15.09 -6.59 4.58
N ILE A 51 14.83 -5.32 4.25
CA ILE A 51 15.74 -4.22 4.56
C ILE A 51 15.51 -3.74 6.00
N PHE A 52 16.54 -3.89 6.83
CA PHE A 52 16.55 -3.37 8.19
C PHE A 52 17.13 -1.94 8.22
N PRO A 53 16.69 -1.12 9.18
CA PRO A 53 17.30 0.19 9.38
C PRO A 53 18.82 0.10 9.59
N ASN A 54 19.55 1.05 9.02
CA ASN A 54 20.98 1.19 9.17
C ASN A 54 21.36 1.63 10.59
N SER A 55 22.54 1.21 11.05
CA SER A 55 23.12 1.75 12.28
C SER A 55 23.51 3.22 12.11
N GLN A 56 23.66 3.93 13.22
CA GLN A 56 24.08 5.34 13.19
C GLN A 56 25.43 5.52 12.49
N GLU A 57 26.36 4.57 12.67
CA GLU A 57 27.67 4.58 12.02
C GLU A 57 27.53 4.42 10.51
N ALA A 58 26.66 3.52 10.06
CA ALA A 58 26.41 3.32 8.63
C ALA A 58 25.73 4.55 7.99
N VAL A 59 24.77 5.16 8.68
CA VAL A 59 24.15 6.41 8.25
C VAL A 59 25.18 7.52 8.11
N GLU A 60 26.04 7.70 9.12
CA GLU A 60 27.07 8.73 9.09
C GLU A 60 28.07 8.48 7.96
N GLN A 61 28.50 7.25 7.77
CA GLN A 61 29.41 6.89 6.67
C GLN A 61 28.81 7.20 5.30
N GLN A 62 27.54 6.86 5.07
CA GLN A 62 26.85 7.15 3.82
C GLN A 62 26.64 8.65 3.63
N TYR A 63 26.28 9.37 4.68
CA TYR A 63 26.12 10.82 4.65
C TYR A 63 27.44 11.53 4.28
N GLN A 64 28.55 11.15 4.90
CA GLN A 64 29.87 11.71 4.55
C GLN A 64 30.27 11.36 3.11
N GLY A 65 29.97 10.13 2.66
CA GLY A 65 30.16 9.72 1.28
C GLY A 65 29.36 10.58 0.29
N PHE A 66 28.12 10.88 0.63
CA PHE A 66 27.24 11.76 -0.15
C PHE A 66 27.80 13.17 -0.24
N LEU A 67 28.20 13.78 0.89
CA LEU A 67 28.79 15.12 0.90
C LEU A 67 30.05 15.19 0.01
N LYS A 68 30.93 14.20 0.14
CA LYS A 68 32.13 14.10 -0.69
C LYS A 68 31.81 13.99 -2.19
N MET A 69 30.83 13.17 -2.55
CA MET A 69 30.38 12.99 -3.93
C MET A 69 29.80 14.29 -4.52
N GLN A 70 29.10 15.07 -3.69
CA GLN A 70 28.54 16.37 -4.07
C GLN A 70 29.55 17.51 -3.99
N HIS A 71 30.80 17.27 -3.64
CA HIS A 71 31.83 18.29 -3.39
C HIS A 71 31.38 19.32 -2.33
N MET A 72 30.67 18.86 -1.30
CA MET A 72 30.14 19.68 -0.21
C MET A 72 30.77 19.32 1.13
N THR A 73 30.71 20.28 2.06
CA THR A 73 30.99 20.06 3.48
C THR A 73 29.72 20.31 4.29
N GLU A 74 29.62 19.79 5.51
CA GLU A 74 28.40 19.90 6.32
C GLU A 74 27.99 21.34 6.61
N ASP A 75 28.96 22.25 6.77
CA ASP A 75 28.73 23.68 6.99
C ASP A 75 28.12 24.42 5.79
N MET A 76 28.14 23.82 4.60
CA MET A 76 27.44 24.35 3.42
C MET A 76 25.95 24.02 3.43
N LEU A 77 25.47 23.11 4.31
CA LEU A 77 24.07 22.77 4.46
C LEU A 77 23.41 23.60 5.55
N PRO A 78 22.18 24.09 5.34
CA PRO A 78 21.36 24.62 6.43
C PRO A 78 21.22 23.57 7.54
N LYS A 79 21.33 23.96 8.80
CA LYS A 79 21.29 23.04 9.95
C LYS A 79 20.03 22.18 9.98
N GLU A 80 18.90 22.73 9.58
CA GLU A 80 17.61 22.06 9.48
C GLU A 80 17.57 21.00 8.37
N MET A 81 18.44 21.07 7.37
CA MET A 81 18.53 20.08 6.28
C MET A 81 19.37 18.87 6.65
N ILE A 82 20.28 18.99 7.60
CA ILE A 82 21.18 17.88 7.99
C ILE A 82 20.41 16.64 8.44
N PRO A 83 19.42 16.74 9.34
CA PRO A 83 18.61 15.56 9.72
C PRO A 83 17.82 14.98 8.55
N LEU A 84 17.30 15.81 7.63
CA LEU A 84 16.56 15.35 6.46
C LEU A 84 17.46 14.56 5.49
N VAL A 85 18.67 15.07 5.24
CA VAL A 85 19.63 14.36 4.38
C VAL A 85 20.11 13.05 5.04
N LYS A 86 20.41 13.06 6.34
CA LYS A 86 20.75 11.83 7.08
C LYS A 86 19.59 10.83 7.08
N GLY A 87 18.36 11.32 7.17
CA GLY A 87 17.14 10.51 7.08
C GLY A 87 17.04 9.67 5.80
N MET A 88 17.62 10.15 4.68
CA MET A 88 17.67 9.41 3.41
C MET A 88 18.50 8.13 3.47
N PHE A 89 19.41 8.01 4.44
CA PHE A 89 20.33 6.89 4.58
C PHE A 89 19.97 5.95 5.73
N THR A 90 18.84 6.18 6.40
CA THR A 90 18.48 5.40 7.60
C THR A 90 17.91 4.03 7.29
N GLU A 91 17.40 3.82 6.07
CA GLU A 91 16.61 2.65 5.68
C GLU A 91 15.41 2.43 6.63
N LYS A 92 15.00 3.48 7.34
CA LYS A 92 13.76 3.45 8.12
C LYS A 92 12.56 3.67 7.22
N PRO A 93 11.47 2.92 7.44
CA PRO A 93 10.26 3.05 6.66
C PRO A 93 9.58 4.40 6.88
N PHE A 94 8.93 4.92 5.86
CA PHE A 94 7.95 5.97 6.05
C PHE A 94 6.71 5.41 6.76
N ILE A 95 6.21 6.18 7.72
CA ILE A 95 4.91 5.98 8.35
C ILE A 95 4.07 7.17 7.97
N GLU A 96 2.97 6.94 7.23
CA GLU A 96 2.23 8.02 6.58
C GLU A 96 0.74 7.68 6.40
N GLY A 97 0.00 8.57 5.73
CA GLY A 97 -1.36 8.35 5.30
C GLY A 97 -2.36 8.03 6.41
N PRO A 98 -2.36 8.73 7.56
CA PRO A 98 -3.27 8.40 8.63
C PRO A 98 -4.73 8.58 8.22
N TRP A 99 -5.52 7.52 8.40
CA TRP A 99 -6.97 7.51 8.22
C TRP A 99 -7.65 7.01 9.49
N MET A 100 -8.75 7.63 9.88
CA MET A 100 -9.44 7.30 11.12
C MET A 100 -10.87 6.86 10.89
N ASP A 101 -11.18 5.63 11.29
CA ASP A 101 -12.55 5.15 11.41
C ASP A 101 -13.00 5.10 12.86
N LYS A 102 -14.31 5.22 13.04
CA LYS A 102 -14.97 4.91 14.30
C LYS A 102 -15.97 3.78 14.10
N TYR A 103 -15.77 2.68 14.83
CA TYR A 103 -16.67 1.53 14.78
C TYR A 103 -16.89 0.96 16.18
N ASN A 104 -18.15 0.70 16.54
CA ASN A 104 -18.55 0.15 17.86
C ASN A 104 -17.88 0.85 19.05
N GLY A 105 -17.79 2.19 18.99
CA GLY A 105 -17.21 3.00 20.07
C GLY A 105 -15.67 3.05 20.12
N LYS A 106 -14.99 2.27 19.31
CA LYS A 106 -13.51 2.28 19.15
C LYS A 106 -13.10 3.14 17.95
N TYR A 107 -11.87 3.64 18.00
CA TYR A 107 -11.21 4.42 16.97
C TYR A 107 -10.09 3.58 16.34
N TYR A 108 -10.09 3.48 15.02
CA TYR A 108 -9.15 2.68 14.23
C TYR A 108 -8.28 3.62 13.42
N LEU A 109 -7.06 3.86 13.90
CA LEU A 109 -6.07 4.68 13.20
C LEU A 109 -5.29 3.81 12.23
N GLN A 110 -5.64 3.91 10.96
CA GLN A 110 -4.95 3.26 9.85
C GLN A 110 -3.72 4.10 9.45
N TYR A 111 -2.67 3.44 8.97
CA TYR A 111 -1.46 4.10 8.52
C TYR A 111 -0.76 3.26 7.45
N ALA A 112 -0.03 3.92 6.57
CA ALA A 112 0.70 3.26 5.50
C ALA A 112 2.20 3.11 5.81
N CYS A 113 2.80 2.04 5.31
CA CYS A 113 4.24 1.72 5.35
C CYS A 113 4.59 0.65 4.29
N PRO A 114 5.86 0.43 3.92
CA PRO A 114 7.04 1.25 4.23
C PRO A 114 7.23 2.41 3.25
N GLY A 115 6.70 2.33 2.03
CA GLY A 115 6.81 3.33 0.98
C GLY A 115 6.16 2.87 -0.31
N ALA A 116 5.62 3.81 -1.07
CA ALA A 116 4.79 3.56 -2.26
C ALA A 116 5.57 3.00 -3.46
N GLU A 117 6.89 3.04 -3.43
CA GLU A 117 7.80 2.47 -4.43
C GLU A 117 7.97 0.95 -4.30
N TYR A 118 7.50 0.36 -3.20
CA TYR A 118 7.61 -1.08 -2.94
C TYR A 118 6.30 -1.81 -3.20
N ASN A 119 6.39 -3.04 -3.72
CA ASN A 119 5.24 -3.94 -3.86
C ASN A 119 4.68 -4.40 -2.50
N VAL A 120 5.46 -4.29 -1.44
CA VAL A 120 5.09 -4.57 -0.04
C VAL A 120 4.40 -3.40 0.65
N TYR A 121 4.07 -2.33 -0.07
CA TYR A 121 3.35 -1.20 0.50
C TYR A 121 2.01 -1.65 1.09
N ALA A 122 1.79 -1.35 2.36
CA ALA A 122 0.72 -1.92 3.16
C ALA A 122 0.06 -0.88 4.06
N ASP A 123 -1.11 -1.20 4.60
CA ASP A 123 -1.72 -0.44 5.68
C ASP A 123 -1.81 -1.30 6.95
N GLY A 124 -1.27 -0.74 8.03
CA GLY A 124 -1.47 -1.22 9.38
C GLY A 124 -2.58 -0.45 10.10
N VAL A 125 -2.99 -0.93 11.27
CA VAL A 125 -4.04 -0.30 12.07
C VAL A 125 -3.75 -0.40 13.58
N TYR A 126 -4.00 0.71 14.26
CA TYR A 126 -4.01 0.80 15.70
C TYR A 126 -5.41 1.10 16.21
N VAL A 127 -5.75 0.66 17.43
CA VAL A 127 -7.07 0.81 18.02
C VAL A 127 -6.99 1.56 19.35
N SER A 128 -7.97 2.42 19.61
CA SER A 128 -8.12 3.15 20.87
C SER A 128 -9.58 3.34 21.24
N GLY A 129 -9.85 3.55 22.53
CA GLY A 129 -11.14 4.05 23.03
C GLY A 129 -11.32 5.57 22.87
N SER A 130 -10.26 6.30 22.45
CA SER A 130 -10.24 7.76 22.33
C SER A 130 -9.64 8.17 20.97
N PRO A 131 -10.14 9.26 20.35
CA PRO A 131 -9.65 9.73 19.05
C PRO A 131 -8.18 10.19 19.04
N LEU A 132 -7.63 10.53 20.19
CA LEU A 132 -6.23 10.95 20.36
C LEU A 132 -5.39 9.94 21.15
N GLY A 133 -5.88 8.71 21.28
CA GLY A 133 -5.16 7.64 21.96
C GLY A 133 -5.36 7.59 23.49
N PRO A 134 -4.52 6.79 24.20
CA PRO A 134 -3.42 6.01 23.65
C PRO A 134 -3.90 4.90 22.68
N PHE A 135 -3.09 4.64 21.66
CA PHE A 135 -3.37 3.64 20.65
C PHE A 135 -2.59 2.35 20.93
N THR A 136 -3.24 1.21 20.72
CA THR A 136 -2.65 -0.12 20.78
C THR A 136 -2.67 -0.74 19.38
N LEU A 137 -1.60 -1.39 18.99
CA LEU A 137 -1.54 -2.12 17.72
C LEU A 137 -2.63 -3.19 17.69
N ALA A 138 -3.45 -3.22 16.65
CA ALA A 138 -4.46 -4.27 16.47
C ALA A 138 -3.79 -5.63 16.22
N GLU A 139 -4.50 -6.71 16.49
CA GLU A 139 -3.95 -8.06 16.28
C GLU A 139 -3.85 -8.40 14.80
N ASN A 140 -4.83 -7.96 13.98
CA ASN A 140 -4.83 -8.17 12.53
C ASN A 140 -3.97 -7.12 11.83
N ASN A 141 -2.66 -7.33 11.78
CA ASN A 141 -1.73 -6.44 11.10
C ASN A 141 -0.69 -7.18 10.23
N PRO A 142 -0.37 -6.62 9.04
CA PRO A 142 -1.06 -5.51 8.39
C PRO A 142 -2.48 -5.93 7.97
N TYR A 143 -3.48 -5.06 8.10
CA TYR A 143 -4.85 -5.39 7.72
C TYR A 143 -5.05 -5.32 6.20
N SER A 144 -4.20 -4.58 5.48
CA SER A 144 -4.16 -4.48 4.03
C SER A 144 -2.72 -4.70 3.54
N TYR A 145 -2.49 -5.82 2.82
CA TYR A 145 -1.17 -6.21 2.33
C TYR A 145 -1.31 -7.17 1.14
N HIS A 146 -0.75 -6.79 0.00
CA HIS A 146 -0.77 -7.60 -1.22
C HIS A 146 0.56 -7.41 -2.00
N ALA A 147 1.57 -8.22 -1.67
CA ALA A 147 2.93 -8.04 -2.17
C ALA A 147 3.18 -8.59 -3.58
N GLY A 148 2.23 -9.29 -4.18
CA GLY A 148 2.33 -9.90 -5.51
C GLY A 148 1.02 -9.86 -6.27
N GLY A 149 0.95 -10.54 -7.41
CA GLY A 149 -0.21 -10.55 -8.29
C GLY A 149 -0.30 -9.33 -9.18
N PHE A 150 -1.44 -9.18 -9.85
CA PHE A 150 -1.68 -8.08 -10.80
C PHE A 150 -1.81 -6.72 -10.12
N MET A 151 -2.29 -6.67 -8.87
CA MET A 151 -2.47 -5.43 -8.10
C MET A 151 -1.58 -5.42 -6.85
N PRO A 152 -0.24 -5.35 -7.00
CA PRO A 152 0.68 -5.35 -5.88
C PRO A 152 0.71 -4.01 -5.14
N GLY A 153 1.03 -4.04 -3.86
CA GLY A 153 0.88 -2.93 -2.94
C GLY A 153 -0.55 -2.88 -2.40
N ALA A 154 -0.83 -2.10 -1.44
CA ALA A 154 -2.18 -1.88 -0.90
C ALA A 154 -2.14 -0.84 0.23
N GLY A 155 -1.17 0.07 0.18
CA GLY A 155 -0.93 1.06 1.20
C GLY A 155 -1.47 2.46 0.87
N HIS A 156 -1.42 3.34 1.85
CA HIS A 156 -1.92 4.71 1.86
C HIS A 156 -3.41 4.77 1.52
N GLY A 157 -4.13 3.87 2.15
CA GLY A 157 -5.53 3.69 1.89
C GLY A 157 -6.46 4.46 2.79
N SER A 158 -7.71 4.32 2.47
CA SER A 158 -8.83 4.78 3.29
C SER A 158 -10.00 3.82 3.16
N THR A 159 -10.80 3.74 4.18
CA THR A 159 -12.01 2.95 4.21
C THR A 159 -13.25 3.83 4.04
N MET A 160 -14.25 3.33 3.36
CA MET A 160 -15.52 4.02 3.21
C MET A 160 -16.71 3.04 3.19
N TRP A 161 -17.82 3.47 3.76
CA TRP A 161 -19.09 2.76 3.67
C TRP A 161 -19.86 3.18 2.43
N ASP A 162 -20.33 2.21 1.65
CA ASP A 162 -21.26 2.50 0.57
C ASP A 162 -22.70 2.67 1.10
N LEU A 163 -23.61 3.07 0.21
CA LEU A 163 -25.02 3.28 0.56
C LEU A 163 -25.75 1.99 0.97
N SER A 164 -25.20 0.84 0.63
CA SER A 164 -25.74 -0.48 0.99
C SER A 164 -25.19 -1.01 2.32
N GLY A 165 -24.27 -0.27 2.96
CA GLY A 165 -23.63 -0.64 4.21
C GLY A 165 -22.51 -1.65 4.04
N ASN A 166 -21.86 -1.71 2.89
CA ASN A 166 -20.62 -2.44 2.67
C ASN A 166 -19.43 -1.53 2.94
N LEU A 167 -18.42 -2.05 3.64
CA LEU A 167 -17.15 -1.36 3.83
C LEU A 167 -16.21 -1.69 2.66
N TRP A 168 -15.58 -0.66 2.15
CA TRP A 168 -14.59 -0.73 1.08
C TRP A 168 -13.28 -0.12 1.55
N HIS A 169 -12.18 -0.72 1.13
CA HIS A 169 -10.83 -0.17 1.26
C HIS A 169 -10.34 0.25 -0.11
N THR A 170 -9.93 1.50 -0.24
CA THR A 170 -9.25 2.02 -1.43
C THR A 170 -7.81 2.34 -1.09
N SER A 171 -6.88 1.93 -1.90
CA SER A 171 -5.47 2.22 -1.67
C SER A 171 -4.66 2.29 -2.96
N THR A 172 -3.40 2.61 -2.81
CA THR A 172 -2.44 2.67 -3.89
C THR A 172 -1.96 1.27 -4.26
N MET A 173 -2.09 0.91 -5.53
CA MET A 173 -1.36 -0.23 -6.10
C MET A 173 -0.16 0.24 -6.92
N ARG A 174 0.96 -0.46 -6.77
CA ARG A 174 2.20 -0.17 -7.50
C ARG A 174 2.13 -0.75 -8.92
N ILE A 175 2.51 0.05 -9.91
CA ILE A 175 2.73 -0.39 -11.29
C ILE A 175 4.23 -0.37 -11.61
N SER A 176 4.91 0.76 -11.43
CA SER A 176 6.37 0.94 -11.59
C SER A 176 6.94 0.44 -12.92
N VAL A 177 6.19 0.57 -14.00
CA VAL A 177 6.64 0.20 -15.35
C VAL A 177 7.47 1.32 -15.97
N ASN A 178 6.97 2.55 -15.92
CA ASN A 178 7.63 3.73 -16.50
C ASN A 178 8.38 4.54 -15.46
N HIS A 179 7.94 4.53 -14.23
CA HIS A 179 8.53 5.28 -13.12
C HIS A 179 8.27 4.57 -11.79
N GLN A 180 9.24 4.61 -10.85
CA GLN A 180 9.15 3.92 -9.56
C GLN A 180 7.92 4.30 -8.71
N PHE A 181 7.38 5.50 -8.90
CA PHE A 181 6.16 5.98 -8.23
C PHE A 181 4.92 5.93 -9.14
N GLU A 182 4.96 5.19 -10.24
CA GLU A 182 3.78 4.95 -11.05
C GLU A 182 2.80 4.05 -10.30
N ARG A 183 1.59 4.56 -10.10
CA ARG A 183 0.58 3.95 -9.23
C ARG A 183 -0.79 3.99 -9.87
N ARG A 184 -1.67 3.09 -9.41
CA ARG A 184 -3.11 3.07 -9.71
C ARG A 184 -3.89 2.96 -8.41
N VAL A 185 -5.18 3.18 -8.47
CA VAL A 185 -6.09 2.97 -7.34
C VAL A 185 -6.61 1.54 -7.38
N GLY A 186 -6.42 0.83 -6.29
CA GLY A 186 -7.06 -0.44 -6.02
C GLY A 186 -8.28 -0.27 -5.11
N ILE A 187 -9.25 -1.16 -5.23
CA ILE A 187 -10.46 -1.20 -4.39
C ILE A 187 -10.69 -2.64 -3.96
N TRP A 188 -10.86 -2.83 -2.66
CA TRP A 188 -11.11 -4.14 -2.05
C TRP A 188 -12.27 -4.08 -1.07
N ARG A 189 -12.89 -5.23 -0.85
CA ARG A 189 -13.87 -5.39 0.22
C ARG A 189 -13.14 -5.39 1.57
N ALA A 190 -13.69 -4.65 2.51
CA ALA A 190 -13.22 -4.59 3.88
C ALA A 190 -14.36 -4.87 4.86
N GLY A 191 -14.05 -5.07 6.11
CA GLY A 191 -15.04 -5.30 7.16
C GLY A 191 -14.42 -5.29 8.54
N PHE A 192 -15.29 -5.48 9.53
CA PHE A 192 -14.89 -5.79 10.90
C PHE A 192 -15.39 -7.20 11.21
N ASP A 193 -14.53 -8.02 11.78
CA ASP A 193 -14.88 -9.38 12.20
C ASP A 193 -15.68 -9.41 13.52
N ALA A 194 -15.92 -10.61 14.05
CA ALA A 194 -16.69 -10.80 15.27
C ALA A 194 -15.99 -10.22 16.52
N ASP A 195 -14.66 -10.15 16.51
CA ASP A 195 -13.85 -9.61 17.60
C ASP A 195 -13.64 -8.09 17.44
N GLY A 196 -14.12 -7.53 16.33
CA GLY A 196 -14.02 -6.11 16.00
C GLY A 196 -12.67 -5.74 15.39
N GLU A 197 -11.93 -6.70 14.84
CA GLU A 197 -10.72 -6.43 14.09
C GLU A 197 -11.06 -5.97 12.66
N LEU A 198 -10.39 -4.91 12.21
CA LEU A 198 -10.49 -4.43 10.83
C LEU A 198 -9.74 -5.40 9.91
N PHE A 199 -10.36 -5.78 8.81
CA PHE A 199 -9.72 -6.61 7.78
C PHE A 199 -10.01 -6.08 6.38
N CYS A 200 -9.12 -6.42 5.44
CA CYS A 200 -9.30 -6.19 4.01
C CYS A 200 -9.22 -7.53 3.29
N ASN A 201 -10.24 -7.87 2.50
CA ASN A 201 -10.23 -9.09 1.72
C ASN A 201 -9.47 -8.87 0.41
N GLN A 202 -8.18 -9.14 0.42
CA GLN A 202 -7.29 -9.03 -0.74
C GLN A 202 -7.05 -10.38 -1.43
N ARG A 203 -7.72 -11.44 -0.99
CA ARG A 203 -7.58 -12.79 -1.56
C ARG A 203 -7.88 -12.81 -3.06
N TYR A 204 -8.74 -11.90 -3.52
CA TYR A 204 -9.21 -11.82 -4.89
C TYR A 204 -9.11 -10.38 -5.43
N GLY A 205 -8.13 -9.61 -4.96
CA GLY A 205 -7.95 -8.20 -5.32
C GLY A 205 -7.75 -7.95 -6.81
N ASP A 206 -7.19 -8.93 -7.52
CA ASP A 206 -6.92 -8.83 -8.96
C ASP A 206 -8.15 -9.11 -9.85
N TRP A 207 -9.30 -9.35 -9.25
CA TRP A 207 -10.47 -9.84 -9.97
C TRP A 207 -11.61 -8.81 -9.95
N PRO A 208 -12.46 -8.79 -11.00
CA PRO A 208 -13.61 -7.92 -11.01
C PRO A 208 -14.50 -8.13 -9.78
N VAL A 209 -14.84 -7.07 -9.09
CA VAL A 209 -15.73 -7.08 -7.94
C VAL A 209 -17.08 -6.53 -8.35
N ALA A 210 -18.14 -7.31 -8.12
CA ALA A 210 -19.49 -6.81 -8.31
C ALA A 210 -19.89 -5.87 -7.16
N VAL A 211 -20.26 -4.65 -7.50
CA VAL A 211 -20.87 -3.73 -6.54
C VAL A 211 -22.33 -4.12 -6.36
N SER A 212 -22.69 -4.52 -5.15
CA SER A 212 -24.07 -4.93 -4.83
C SER A 212 -24.89 -3.77 -4.28
N GLU A 213 -26.16 -3.71 -4.66
CA GLU A 213 -27.15 -2.80 -4.04
C GLU A 213 -27.61 -3.28 -2.65
N LYS A 214 -27.07 -4.41 -2.17
CA LYS A 214 -27.38 -4.98 -0.85
C LYS A 214 -26.08 -5.16 -0.05
N LYS A 215 -26.23 -5.18 1.26
CA LYS A 215 -25.13 -5.59 2.14
C LYS A 215 -24.77 -7.05 1.86
N THR A 216 -23.49 -7.32 1.67
CA THR A 216 -22.94 -8.65 1.42
C THR A 216 -21.83 -8.95 2.42
N ASP A 217 -21.49 -10.23 2.57
CA ASP A 217 -20.33 -10.62 3.36
C ASP A 217 -19.04 -10.18 2.67
N ALA A 218 -18.18 -9.49 3.39
CA ALA A 218 -16.87 -9.05 2.87
C ALA A 218 -15.93 -10.22 2.58
N TRP A 219 -16.18 -11.39 3.16
CA TRP A 219 -15.46 -12.64 2.89
C TRP A 219 -16.10 -13.51 1.80
N GLU A 220 -17.21 -13.05 1.22
CA GLU A 220 -17.86 -13.78 0.13
C GLU A 220 -16.85 -14.03 -1.01
N ASN A 221 -16.83 -15.26 -1.50
CA ASN A 221 -15.96 -15.63 -2.62
C ASN A 221 -16.35 -14.85 -3.87
N PRO A 222 -15.38 -14.44 -4.71
CA PRO A 222 -15.69 -13.82 -5.98
C PRO A 222 -16.52 -14.81 -6.82
N GLN A 223 -17.51 -14.29 -7.51
CA GLN A 223 -18.34 -15.08 -8.40
C GLN A 223 -17.63 -15.42 -9.72
N TRP A 224 -16.47 -14.80 -9.97
CA TRP A 224 -15.70 -14.92 -11.20
C TRP A 224 -14.32 -15.51 -10.92
N TYR A 225 -13.82 -16.30 -11.87
CA TYR A 225 -12.51 -16.92 -11.81
C TYR A 225 -11.63 -16.34 -12.92
N LEU A 226 -10.36 -16.14 -12.63
CA LEU A 226 -9.36 -15.82 -13.64
C LEU A 226 -9.03 -17.08 -14.44
N LEU A 227 -9.59 -17.16 -15.63
CA LEU A 227 -9.45 -18.34 -16.49
C LEU A 227 -8.12 -18.40 -17.24
N SER A 228 -7.47 -17.23 -17.42
CA SER A 228 -6.27 -17.09 -18.22
C SER A 228 -4.98 -17.46 -17.50
N TYR A 229 -4.94 -17.41 -16.18
CA TYR A 229 -3.72 -17.54 -15.38
C TYR A 229 -2.90 -18.78 -15.74
N LYS A 230 -1.65 -18.54 -16.20
CA LYS A 230 -0.67 -19.58 -16.63
C LYS A 230 -1.20 -20.58 -17.66
N LYS A 231 -2.16 -20.19 -18.47
CA LYS A 231 -2.63 -21.02 -19.57
C LYS A 231 -1.66 -20.99 -20.75
N SER A 232 -1.82 -21.94 -21.66
CA SER A 232 -1.04 -21.99 -22.89
C SER A 232 -1.38 -20.81 -23.79
N VAL A 233 -0.36 -20.10 -24.24
CA VAL A 233 -0.49 -18.91 -25.08
C VAL A 233 0.41 -19.01 -26.29
N GLU A 234 -0.15 -18.70 -27.46
CA GLU A 234 0.56 -18.57 -28.72
C GLU A 234 0.44 -17.12 -29.24
N ALA A 235 1.44 -16.62 -29.90
CA ALA A 235 1.39 -15.31 -30.55
C ALA A 235 2.00 -15.36 -31.95
N SER A 236 1.58 -14.42 -32.81
CA SER A 236 2.16 -14.26 -34.18
C SER A 236 3.63 -13.88 -34.12
N SER A 237 4.02 -13.09 -33.15
CA SER A 237 5.38 -12.60 -32.93
C SER A 237 5.48 -11.98 -31.51
N TYR A 238 6.70 -11.74 -31.05
CA TYR A 238 6.93 -10.99 -29.81
C TYR A 238 8.31 -10.33 -29.84
N GLU A 239 8.45 -9.26 -29.09
CA GLU A 239 9.73 -8.63 -28.81
C GLU A 239 10.48 -9.39 -27.71
N LYS A 240 11.81 -9.37 -27.77
CA LYS A 240 12.65 -10.02 -26.74
C LYS A 240 12.35 -9.47 -25.34
N GLY A 241 12.05 -10.35 -24.39
CA GLY A 241 11.65 -10.00 -23.02
C GLY A 241 10.18 -9.62 -22.90
N LYS A 242 9.38 -9.83 -23.98
CA LYS A 242 7.93 -9.58 -24.03
C LYS A 242 7.18 -10.78 -24.60
N GLU A 243 7.54 -11.95 -24.09
CA GLU A 243 7.03 -13.25 -24.54
C GLU A 243 5.53 -13.41 -24.26
N PRO A 244 4.81 -14.24 -25.04
CA PRO A 244 3.36 -14.43 -24.88
C PRO A 244 2.92 -14.83 -23.48
N ALA A 245 3.73 -15.61 -22.76
CA ALA A 245 3.41 -16.07 -21.41
C ALA A 245 3.23 -14.93 -20.39
N LEU A 246 3.85 -13.77 -20.65
CA LEU A 246 3.74 -12.57 -19.79
C LEU A 246 2.36 -11.90 -19.88
N ALA A 247 1.50 -12.30 -20.81
CA ALA A 247 0.12 -11.84 -20.88
C ALA A 247 -0.80 -12.57 -19.88
N VAL A 248 -0.32 -13.63 -19.22
CA VAL A 248 -1.13 -14.51 -18.36
C VAL A 248 -0.42 -14.90 -17.07
N ASP A 249 0.60 -14.17 -16.65
CA ASP A 249 1.41 -14.44 -15.44
C ASP A 249 0.89 -13.72 -14.18
N GLU A 250 -0.09 -12.82 -14.35
CA GLU A 250 -0.69 -12.03 -13.26
C GLU A 250 0.29 -11.04 -12.62
N ASP A 251 1.22 -10.53 -13.42
CA ASP A 251 2.17 -9.51 -12.99
C ASP A 251 1.93 -8.19 -13.77
N ALA A 252 1.56 -7.13 -13.06
CA ALA A 252 1.29 -5.82 -13.67
C ALA A 252 2.53 -5.13 -14.25
N THR A 253 3.73 -5.63 -13.97
CA THR A 253 5.00 -5.08 -14.47
C THR A 253 5.48 -5.76 -15.75
N THR A 254 4.83 -6.83 -16.16
CA THR A 254 5.13 -7.59 -17.37
C THR A 254 4.01 -7.51 -18.38
N TRP A 255 4.31 -7.71 -19.64
CA TRP A 255 3.30 -7.78 -20.70
C TRP A 255 3.85 -8.48 -21.95
N TRP A 256 2.99 -9.05 -22.74
CA TRP A 256 3.32 -9.43 -24.11
C TRP A 256 3.34 -8.20 -25.02
N GLN A 257 4.32 -8.14 -25.91
CA GLN A 257 4.39 -7.13 -26.95
C GLN A 257 4.66 -7.79 -28.30
N SER A 258 3.77 -7.56 -29.26
CA SER A 258 3.98 -8.03 -30.62
C SER A 258 5.20 -7.37 -31.25
N GLY A 259 6.01 -8.17 -31.98
CA GLY A 259 7.09 -7.66 -32.82
C GLY A 259 6.61 -7.03 -34.11
N THR A 260 5.30 -7.07 -34.40
CA THR A 260 4.68 -6.52 -35.61
C THR A 260 3.43 -5.73 -35.30
N LYS A 261 3.05 -4.79 -36.20
CA LYS A 261 1.88 -3.92 -35.98
C LYS A 261 0.56 -4.70 -35.90
N ASP A 262 0.45 -5.79 -36.65
CA ASP A 262 -0.79 -6.59 -36.75
C ASP A 262 -0.65 -7.93 -36.02
N GLY A 263 -0.11 -7.87 -34.80
CA GLY A 263 0.07 -9.05 -33.96
C GLY A 263 -1.24 -9.62 -33.41
N TRP A 264 -1.26 -10.95 -33.23
CA TRP A 264 -2.34 -11.64 -32.54
C TRP A 264 -1.77 -12.47 -31.37
N LEU A 265 -2.58 -12.60 -30.33
CA LEU A 265 -2.37 -13.49 -29.19
C LEU A 265 -3.52 -14.49 -29.12
N LYS A 266 -3.22 -15.76 -28.97
CA LYS A 266 -4.19 -16.82 -28.81
C LYS A 266 -3.99 -17.52 -27.48
N LEU A 267 -5.04 -17.54 -26.68
CA LEU A 267 -5.09 -18.19 -25.37
C LEU A 267 -5.94 -19.45 -25.48
N ASP A 268 -5.40 -20.59 -25.07
CA ASP A 268 -6.14 -21.84 -24.95
C ASP A 268 -6.60 -22.06 -23.52
N LEU A 269 -7.89 -21.94 -23.29
CA LEU A 269 -8.53 -22.20 -21.99
C LEU A 269 -8.64 -23.70 -21.65
N GLN A 270 -8.28 -24.60 -22.62
CA GLN A 270 -8.26 -26.08 -22.49
C GLN A 270 -9.64 -26.76 -22.42
N LYS A 271 -10.69 -26.01 -22.20
CA LYS A 271 -12.10 -26.47 -22.25
C LYS A 271 -13.03 -25.28 -22.48
N GLU A 272 -14.28 -25.57 -22.72
CA GLU A 272 -15.32 -24.52 -22.84
C GLU A 272 -15.64 -23.90 -21.47
N TYR A 273 -15.76 -22.57 -21.49
CA TYR A 273 -16.16 -21.77 -20.34
C TYR A 273 -17.16 -20.69 -20.77
N ASP A 274 -17.99 -20.28 -19.84
CA ASP A 274 -18.83 -19.10 -19.97
C ASP A 274 -18.02 -17.85 -19.59
N VAL A 275 -17.35 -17.27 -20.57
CA VAL A 275 -16.48 -16.10 -20.40
C VAL A 275 -17.35 -14.86 -20.21
N ARG A 276 -17.19 -14.13 -19.10
CA ARG A 276 -17.98 -12.97 -18.74
C ARG A 276 -17.26 -11.65 -18.99
N ALA A 277 -15.95 -11.63 -18.88
CA ALA A 277 -15.14 -10.44 -19.10
C ALA A 277 -13.80 -10.80 -19.71
N ILE A 278 -13.25 -9.86 -20.46
CA ILE A 278 -11.87 -9.87 -20.96
C ILE A 278 -11.27 -8.52 -20.60
N GLN A 279 -10.13 -8.54 -19.94
CA GLN A 279 -9.35 -7.35 -19.64
C GLN A 279 -8.07 -7.39 -20.48
N ILE A 280 -7.74 -6.28 -21.16
CA ILE A 280 -6.57 -6.11 -22.04
C ILE A 280 -5.80 -4.89 -21.56
#